data_1af6b14ac6cc003e0b45283e339b9779
#
_entry.id   1af6b14ac6cc003e0b45283e339b9779
#
_cell.length_a   1.000
_cell.length_b   1.000
_cell.length_c   1.000
_cell.angle_alpha   90.00
_cell.angle_beta   90.00
_cell.angle_gamma   90.00
#
_symmetry.space_group_name_H-M   'P 1'
#
loop_
_entity.id
_entity.type
_entity.pdbx_description
1 polymer ?
#
loop_
_entity_poly.entity_id
_entity_poly.type
_entity_poly.pdbx_seq_one_letter_code
_entity_poly.pdbx_strand_id
1 'polypeptide(L)'
;YLRIVTVEEEPRVIELYGKDILKAQHAYGTNGIITAMDYALTPAKDWSHTIALFNNYAAALDFAKQAQEENLDAFLMTVVERRFAQYYRKLTDYFPPELDAVFSMIAPEAVADYNARVKDAGGTVSLAKTLHEIEEANLPPAWECGWNHTTLQALKQEPKVWTYLQVAYPRPFDPKLVERQMKRYGDELFFHHEMARMDGQIQIFALPILRWASKERTYEIIHEMEELDGCMIFDPHVITIEDGGMKEIDSTLIEFKKEADPYGLMNPGKTRGWRPEMAKK
;
A
#
# COMPACT_ATOMS: atom_id res chain seq x y z
N TYR A 1 10.35 19.60 2.99
CA TYR A 1 11.18 19.92 4.16
C TYR A 1 11.12 18.79 5.19
N LEU A 2 12.30 18.43 5.72
CA LEU A 2 12.44 17.59 6.90
C LEU A 2 13.40 18.27 7.89
N ARG A 3 13.09 18.13 9.17
CA ARG A 3 13.97 18.52 10.27
C ARG A 3 14.44 17.26 11.00
N ILE A 4 15.75 17.06 11.01
CA ILE A 4 16.41 15.90 11.58
C ILE A 4 17.18 16.34 12.83
N VAL A 5 17.10 15.56 13.90
CA VAL A 5 17.99 15.65 15.06
C VAL A 5 19.00 14.53 14.96
N THR A 6 20.29 14.87 15.06
CA THR A 6 21.38 13.90 15.02
C THR A 6 21.47 13.08 16.31
N VAL A 7 22.07 11.88 16.21
CA VAL A 7 22.25 10.97 17.34
C VAL A 7 23.74 10.94 17.72
N GLU A 8 24.14 11.93 18.49
CA GLU A 8 25.52 12.17 18.96
C GLU A 8 25.51 12.81 20.36
N GLU A 9 26.66 12.97 21.03
CA GLU A 9 26.76 13.52 22.39
C GLU A 9 26.13 14.91 22.53
N GLU A 10 26.37 15.78 21.55
CA GLU A 10 25.75 17.10 21.42
C GLU A 10 24.85 17.12 20.17
N PRO A 11 23.57 16.73 20.30
CA PRO A 11 22.66 16.62 19.16
C PRO A 11 22.51 17.95 18.42
N ARG A 12 22.65 17.90 17.10
CA ARG A 12 22.44 19.03 16.21
C ARG A 12 21.13 18.91 15.44
N VAL A 13 20.63 20.03 15.00
CA VAL A 13 19.49 20.09 14.07
C VAL A 13 20.02 20.23 12.64
N ILE A 14 19.56 19.35 11.75
CA ILE A 14 19.82 19.41 10.31
C ILE A 14 18.48 19.63 9.62
N GLU A 15 18.43 20.59 8.72
CA GLU A 15 17.26 20.88 7.91
C GLU A 15 17.52 20.45 6.45
N LEU A 16 16.62 19.63 5.90
CA LEU A 16 16.69 19.07 4.57
C LEU A 16 15.56 19.62 3.69
N TYR A 17 15.91 20.10 2.50
CA TYR A 17 14.97 20.69 1.55
C TYR A 17 15.05 20.02 0.19
N GLY A 18 13.94 20.02 -0.55
CA GLY A 18 13.87 19.50 -1.92
C GLY A 18 14.38 18.06 -2.02
N LYS A 19 15.35 17.81 -2.89
CA LYS A 19 15.91 16.47 -3.09
C LYS A 19 16.71 15.94 -1.90
N ASP A 20 17.20 16.82 -1.02
CA ASP A 20 17.96 16.40 0.14
C ASP A 20 17.14 15.61 1.15
N ILE A 21 15.80 15.72 1.14
CA ILE A 21 14.93 14.91 1.98
C ILE A 21 15.13 13.39 1.76
N LEU A 22 15.57 12.99 0.55
CA LEU A 22 15.84 11.61 0.21
C LEU A 22 16.99 10.99 1.03
N LYS A 23 17.83 11.81 1.67
CA LYS A 23 18.90 11.37 2.58
C LYS A 23 18.34 10.70 3.85
N ALA A 24 17.10 11.06 4.27
CA ALA A 24 16.44 10.53 5.46
C ALA A 24 15.14 9.78 5.16
N GLN A 25 14.51 10.04 4.01
CA GLN A 25 13.30 9.35 3.59
C GLN A 25 13.60 7.91 3.18
N HIS A 26 12.73 6.95 3.56
CA HIS A 26 12.90 5.51 3.31
C HIS A 26 14.27 4.97 3.74
N ALA A 27 14.77 5.45 4.86
CA ALA A 27 16.06 5.04 5.42
C ALA A 27 15.92 4.01 6.57
N TYR A 28 14.78 3.36 6.73
CA TYR A 28 14.47 2.39 7.80
C TYR A 28 14.82 2.91 9.21
N GLY A 29 14.68 4.22 9.42
CA GLY A 29 15.01 4.88 10.69
C GLY A 29 16.49 4.83 11.05
N THR A 30 17.40 4.77 10.06
CA THR A 30 18.85 4.70 10.29
C THR A 30 19.53 6.06 10.32
N ASN A 31 18.88 7.12 9.81
CA ASN A 31 19.49 8.40 9.47
C ASN A 31 18.99 9.56 10.33
N GLY A 32 19.15 9.42 11.66
CA GLY A 32 18.73 10.44 12.62
C GLY A 32 17.23 10.38 12.92
N ILE A 33 16.74 11.34 13.69
CA ILE A 33 15.36 11.40 14.19
C ILE A 33 14.63 12.53 13.49
N ILE A 34 13.59 12.22 12.73
CA ILE A 34 12.70 13.21 12.09
C ILE A 34 11.84 13.86 13.20
N THR A 35 11.94 15.17 13.37
CA THR A 35 11.22 15.93 14.40
C THR A 35 10.20 16.92 13.84
N ALA A 36 10.33 17.29 12.57
CA ALA A 36 9.34 18.09 11.85
C ALA A 36 9.39 17.79 10.35
N MET A 37 8.25 17.97 9.67
CA MET A 37 8.14 17.85 8.22
C MET A 37 7.04 18.76 7.70
N ASP A 38 7.20 19.24 6.45
CA ASP A 38 6.14 19.91 5.72
C ASP A 38 5.44 18.91 4.81
N TYR A 39 4.11 18.83 4.96
CA TYR A 39 3.23 18.04 4.11
C TYR A 39 2.36 18.96 3.26
N ALA A 40 2.25 18.63 1.98
CA ALA A 40 1.20 19.21 1.15
C ALA A 40 -0.17 18.66 1.61
N LEU A 41 -1.11 19.55 1.86
CA LEU A 41 -2.45 19.20 2.29
C LEU A 41 -3.46 19.48 1.17
N THR A 42 -4.53 18.72 1.15
CA THR A 42 -5.74 18.97 0.37
C THR A 42 -6.88 19.43 1.29
N PRO A 43 -7.87 20.18 0.80
CA PRO A 43 -9.04 20.52 1.62
C PRO A 43 -9.72 19.27 2.17
N ALA A 44 -10.12 19.33 3.45
CA ALA A 44 -10.94 18.29 4.06
C ALA A 44 -12.33 18.23 3.40
N LYS A 45 -12.86 17.03 3.21
CA LYS A 45 -14.21 16.77 2.70
C LYS A 45 -14.93 15.79 3.60
N ASP A 46 -16.25 15.88 3.63
CA ASP A 46 -17.11 14.89 4.30
C ASP A 46 -17.28 13.68 3.36
N TRP A 47 -16.21 12.89 3.25
CA TRP A 47 -16.16 11.75 2.34
C TRP A 47 -17.31 10.76 2.56
N SER A 48 -17.92 10.34 1.46
CA SER A 48 -18.85 9.21 1.48
C SER A 48 -18.07 7.91 1.41
N HIS A 49 -18.25 7.05 2.40
CA HIS A 49 -17.69 5.70 2.45
C HIS A 49 -18.58 4.77 1.67
N THR A 50 -18.05 4.14 0.62
CA THR A 50 -18.85 3.33 -0.30
C THR A 50 -18.27 1.93 -0.46
N ILE A 51 -19.15 0.97 -0.73
CA ILE A 51 -18.82 -0.37 -1.18
C ILE A 51 -19.60 -0.63 -2.46
N ALA A 52 -18.92 -0.87 -3.56
CA ALA A 52 -19.51 -1.33 -4.81
C ALA A 52 -19.15 -2.80 -5.05
N LEU A 53 -20.14 -3.60 -5.47
CA LEU A 53 -20.02 -5.04 -5.65
C LEU A 53 -20.02 -5.39 -7.14
N PHE A 54 -19.19 -6.36 -7.53
CA PHE A 54 -19.03 -6.84 -8.90
C PHE A 54 -19.01 -8.37 -8.94
N ASN A 55 -19.56 -8.94 -10.00
CA ASN A 55 -19.54 -10.39 -10.23
C ASN A 55 -18.16 -10.90 -10.70
N ASN A 56 -17.29 -9.98 -11.15
CA ASN A 56 -16.00 -10.30 -11.75
C ASN A 56 -14.93 -9.32 -11.26
N TYR A 57 -13.81 -9.85 -10.79
CA TYR A 57 -12.70 -9.05 -10.24
C TYR A 57 -12.08 -8.10 -11.28
N ALA A 58 -11.92 -8.56 -12.52
CA ALA A 58 -11.37 -7.73 -13.59
C ALA A 58 -12.28 -6.54 -13.89
N ALA A 59 -13.61 -6.73 -13.88
CA ALA A 59 -14.56 -5.63 -14.05
C ALA A 59 -14.48 -4.59 -12.90
N ALA A 60 -14.32 -5.06 -11.65
CA ALA A 60 -14.10 -4.18 -10.50
C ALA A 60 -12.79 -3.38 -10.64
N LEU A 61 -11.74 -4.03 -11.10
CA LEU A 61 -10.43 -3.41 -11.28
C LEU A 61 -10.42 -2.41 -12.44
N ASP A 62 -11.06 -2.75 -13.57
CA ASP A 62 -11.22 -1.84 -14.72
C ASP A 62 -12.04 -0.61 -14.34
N PHE A 63 -13.16 -0.80 -13.62
CA PHE A 63 -13.96 0.29 -13.09
C PHE A 63 -13.13 1.25 -12.23
N ALA A 64 -12.43 0.71 -11.23
CA ALA A 64 -11.66 1.53 -10.30
C ALA A 64 -10.51 2.26 -11.01
N LYS A 65 -9.81 1.60 -11.95
CA LYS A 65 -8.78 2.21 -12.78
C LYS A 65 -9.33 3.34 -13.64
N GLN A 66 -10.40 3.08 -14.40
CA GLN A 66 -11.01 4.07 -15.27
C GLN A 66 -11.52 5.27 -14.49
N ALA A 67 -12.21 5.06 -13.37
CA ALA A 67 -12.68 6.13 -12.51
C ALA A 67 -11.54 7.07 -12.05
N GLN A 68 -10.39 6.51 -11.71
CA GLN A 68 -9.21 7.27 -11.31
C GLN A 68 -8.53 7.98 -12.50
N GLU A 69 -8.45 7.34 -13.67
CA GLU A 69 -7.90 7.94 -14.89
C GLU A 69 -8.75 9.14 -15.35
N GLU A 70 -10.06 9.05 -15.22
CA GLU A 70 -11.02 10.11 -15.52
C GLU A 70 -11.20 11.14 -14.40
N ASN A 71 -10.33 11.10 -13.39
CA ASN A 71 -10.28 12.04 -12.27
C ASN A 71 -11.59 12.12 -11.45
N LEU A 72 -12.24 10.98 -11.23
CA LEU A 72 -13.29 10.92 -10.21
C LEU A 72 -12.71 11.41 -8.87
N ASP A 73 -13.42 12.31 -8.20
CA ASP A 73 -12.97 12.87 -6.92
C ASP A 73 -13.11 11.85 -5.79
N ALA A 74 -12.10 11.00 -5.68
CA ALA A 74 -12.00 9.93 -4.70
C ALA A 74 -10.66 10.03 -3.93
N PHE A 75 -10.73 9.95 -2.62
CA PHE A 75 -9.55 9.89 -1.77
C PHE A 75 -8.95 8.49 -1.71
N LEU A 76 -9.79 7.47 -1.73
CA LEU A 76 -9.41 6.06 -1.66
C LEU A 76 -10.24 5.27 -2.66
N MET A 77 -9.61 4.34 -3.37
CA MET A 77 -10.27 3.24 -4.07
C MET A 77 -9.43 1.97 -3.93
N THR A 78 -10.01 0.94 -3.36
CA THR A 78 -9.39 -0.36 -3.12
C THR A 78 -10.26 -1.45 -3.72
N VAL A 79 -9.69 -2.28 -4.59
CA VAL A 79 -10.39 -3.45 -5.17
C VAL A 79 -10.02 -4.68 -4.35
N VAL A 80 -11.00 -5.35 -3.78
CA VAL A 80 -10.83 -6.47 -2.86
C VAL A 80 -11.52 -7.72 -3.40
N GLU A 81 -10.76 -8.78 -3.52
CA GLU A 81 -11.25 -10.07 -3.98
C GLU A 81 -12.25 -10.69 -2.99
N ARG A 82 -13.30 -11.34 -3.49
CA ARG A 82 -14.39 -11.97 -2.72
C ARG A 82 -13.91 -12.90 -1.61
N ARG A 83 -12.79 -13.58 -1.78
CA ARG A 83 -12.22 -14.47 -0.75
C ARG A 83 -11.78 -13.75 0.52
N PHE A 84 -11.61 -12.41 0.47
CA PHE A 84 -11.40 -11.60 1.66
C PHE A 84 -12.67 -11.38 2.48
N ALA A 85 -13.87 -11.57 1.94
CA ALA A 85 -15.14 -11.28 2.64
C ALA A 85 -15.22 -11.98 4.00
N GLN A 86 -14.66 -13.20 4.12
CA GLN A 86 -14.63 -13.96 5.37
C GLN A 86 -13.92 -13.23 6.52
N TYR A 87 -13.03 -12.30 6.23
CA TYR A 87 -12.27 -11.53 7.23
C TYR A 87 -12.96 -10.23 7.64
N TYR A 88 -14.00 -9.80 6.92
CA TYR A 88 -14.75 -8.56 7.17
C TYR A 88 -16.05 -8.80 7.93
N ARG A 89 -15.96 -9.36 9.14
CA ARG A 89 -17.11 -9.84 9.94
C ARG A 89 -18.20 -8.80 10.19
N LYS A 90 -17.86 -7.51 10.21
CA LYS A 90 -18.83 -6.41 10.39
C LYS A 90 -19.48 -5.95 9.08
N LEU A 91 -19.04 -6.46 7.95
CA LEU A 91 -19.47 -6.04 6.61
C LEU A 91 -20.17 -7.17 5.84
N THR A 92 -20.58 -8.26 6.50
CA THR A 92 -21.21 -9.42 5.85
C THR A 92 -22.47 -9.06 5.05
N ASP A 93 -23.24 -8.06 5.50
CA ASP A 93 -24.43 -7.59 4.79
C ASP A 93 -24.11 -6.72 3.57
N TYR A 94 -22.88 -6.22 3.48
CA TYR A 94 -22.45 -5.28 2.45
C TYR A 94 -21.35 -5.86 1.52
N PHE A 95 -20.64 -6.89 1.97
CA PHE A 95 -19.61 -7.59 1.21
C PHE A 95 -19.80 -9.11 1.32
N PRO A 96 -20.73 -9.68 0.52
CA PRO A 96 -20.99 -11.10 0.51
C PRO A 96 -19.85 -11.88 -0.19
N PRO A 97 -19.66 -13.18 0.15
CA PRO A 97 -18.52 -13.97 -0.33
C PRO A 97 -18.59 -14.35 -1.82
N GLU A 98 -19.71 -14.08 -2.49
CA GLU A 98 -19.91 -14.38 -3.91
C GLU A 98 -19.45 -13.24 -4.83
N LEU A 99 -19.24 -12.03 -4.30
CA LEU A 99 -18.95 -10.83 -5.08
C LEU A 99 -17.63 -10.20 -4.69
N ASP A 100 -16.95 -9.64 -5.68
CA ASP A 100 -15.75 -8.81 -5.47
C ASP A 100 -16.19 -7.39 -5.12
N ALA A 101 -15.37 -6.67 -4.35
CA ALA A 101 -15.75 -5.36 -3.85
C ALA A 101 -14.76 -4.25 -4.25
N VAL A 102 -15.29 -3.05 -4.43
CA VAL A 102 -14.51 -1.81 -4.46
C VAL A 102 -14.90 -0.97 -3.26
N PHE A 103 -14.00 -0.83 -2.31
CA PHE A 103 -14.14 0.10 -1.19
C PHE A 103 -13.62 1.46 -1.60
N SER A 104 -14.40 2.52 -1.34
CA SER A 104 -14.00 3.85 -1.77
C SER A 104 -14.37 4.93 -0.75
N MET A 105 -13.65 6.05 -0.82
CA MET A 105 -14.00 7.31 -0.18
C MET A 105 -14.22 8.35 -1.29
N ILE A 106 -15.47 8.71 -1.52
CA ILE A 106 -15.90 9.55 -2.64
C ILE A 106 -16.31 10.94 -2.13
N ALA A 107 -15.89 11.99 -2.81
CA ALA A 107 -16.33 13.35 -2.49
C ALA A 107 -17.86 13.46 -2.58
N PRO A 108 -18.53 14.19 -1.67
CA PRO A 108 -19.99 14.27 -1.65
C PRO A 108 -20.59 14.68 -2.99
N GLU A 109 -19.97 15.63 -3.68
CA GLU A 109 -20.38 16.14 -5.00
C GLU A 109 -20.18 15.11 -6.12
N ALA A 110 -19.35 14.09 -5.94
CA ALA A 110 -19.04 13.06 -6.94
C ALA A 110 -19.83 11.75 -6.74
N VAL A 111 -20.62 11.63 -5.65
CA VAL A 111 -21.33 10.38 -5.32
C VAL A 111 -22.32 9.98 -6.41
N ALA A 112 -23.04 10.95 -7.00
CA ALA A 112 -23.99 10.65 -8.06
C ALA A 112 -23.30 10.11 -9.34
N ASP A 113 -22.18 10.71 -9.73
CA ASP A 113 -21.35 10.25 -10.85
C ASP A 113 -20.75 8.86 -10.54
N TYR A 114 -20.22 8.66 -9.35
CA TYR A 114 -19.73 7.35 -8.89
C TYR A 114 -20.79 6.27 -9.05
N ASN A 115 -22.01 6.49 -8.54
CA ASN A 115 -23.10 5.52 -8.61
C ASN A 115 -23.49 5.19 -10.06
N ALA A 116 -23.52 6.19 -10.94
CA ALA A 116 -23.78 6.00 -12.37
C ALA A 116 -22.71 5.11 -13.01
N ARG A 117 -21.44 5.43 -12.76
CA ARG A 117 -20.29 4.66 -13.29
C ARG A 117 -20.26 3.22 -12.77
N VAL A 118 -20.54 2.99 -11.49
CA VAL A 118 -20.65 1.63 -10.92
C VAL A 118 -21.71 0.83 -11.67
N LYS A 119 -22.89 1.43 -11.90
CA LYS A 119 -23.99 0.78 -12.62
C LYS A 119 -23.61 0.48 -14.09
N ASP A 120 -23.01 1.45 -14.77
CA ASP A 120 -22.58 1.30 -16.18
C ASP A 120 -21.50 0.23 -16.34
N ALA A 121 -20.66 0.05 -15.34
CA ALA A 121 -19.67 -1.03 -15.26
C ALA A 121 -20.26 -2.38 -14.81
N GLY A 122 -21.58 -2.48 -14.64
CA GLY A 122 -22.26 -3.71 -14.24
C GLY A 122 -22.15 -4.04 -12.74
N GLY A 123 -21.75 -3.08 -11.92
CA GLY A 123 -21.70 -3.21 -10.47
C GLY A 123 -22.96 -2.73 -9.76
N THR A 124 -22.99 -2.91 -8.45
CA THR A 124 -24.07 -2.44 -7.55
C THR A 124 -23.48 -1.84 -6.30
N VAL A 125 -23.92 -0.65 -5.90
CA VAL A 125 -23.51 -0.03 -4.64
C VAL A 125 -24.30 -0.69 -3.49
N SER A 126 -23.58 -1.36 -2.59
CA SER A 126 -24.17 -2.01 -1.41
C SER A 126 -24.15 -1.12 -0.16
N LEU A 127 -23.18 -0.19 -0.09
CA LEU A 127 -23.07 0.78 1.00
C LEU A 127 -22.70 2.14 0.41
N ALA A 128 -23.35 3.20 0.91
CA ALA A 128 -22.94 4.59 0.71
C ALA A 128 -23.36 5.40 1.94
N LYS A 129 -22.42 5.77 2.80
CA LYS A 129 -22.65 6.40 4.09
C LYS A 129 -21.61 7.47 4.38
N THR A 130 -22.02 8.52 5.09
CA THR A 130 -21.09 9.47 5.72
C THR A 130 -20.31 8.81 6.85
N LEU A 131 -19.22 9.43 7.31
CA LEU A 131 -18.46 8.91 8.45
C LEU A 131 -19.33 8.78 9.70
N HIS A 132 -20.20 9.77 9.96
CA HIS A 132 -21.11 9.74 11.10
C HIS A 132 -22.06 8.53 11.05
N GLU A 133 -22.67 8.25 9.90
CA GLU A 133 -23.53 7.08 9.72
C GLU A 133 -22.80 5.75 9.83
N ILE A 134 -21.51 5.71 9.43
CA ILE A 134 -20.63 4.56 9.61
C ILE A 134 -20.40 4.29 11.10
N GLU A 135 -20.09 5.36 11.86
CA GLU A 135 -19.87 5.28 13.31
C GLU A 135 -21.13 4.86 14.06
N GLU A 136 -22.27 5.47 13.75
CA GLU A 136 -23.57 5.08 14.33
C GLU A 136 -23.94 3.61 14.05
N ALA A 137 -23.62 3.12 12.86
CA ALA A 137 -23.85 1.72 12.48
C ALA A 137 -22.77 0.76 13.03
N ASN A 138 -21.75 1.28 13.75
CA ASN A 138 -20.60 0.50 14.23
C ASN A 138 -19.88 -0.30 13.14
N LEU A 139 -19.81 0.28 11.93
CA LEU A 139 -19.11 -0.28 10.78
C LEU A 139 -17.66 0.26 10.71
N PRO A 140 -16.73 -0.46 10.09
CA PRO A 140 -15.42 0.07 9.80
C PRO A 140 -15.52 1.11 8.68
N PRO A 141 -14.84 2.26 8.79
CA PRO A 141 -14.73 3.22 7.70
C PRO A 141 -13.89 2.64 6.55
N ALA A 142 -14.07 3.16 5.33
CA ALA A 142 -13.43 2.61 4.14
C ALA A 142 -11.89 2.59 4.21
N TRP A 143 -11.25 3.52 4.93
CA TRP A 143 -9.79 3.50 5.12
C TRP A 143 -9.29 2.29 5.92
N GLU A 144 -10.13 1.67 6.78
CA GLU A 144 -9.83 0.40 7.46
C GLU A 144 -9.96 -0.82 6.54
N CYS A 145 -10.33 -0.60 5.27
CA CYS A 145 -10.55 -1.64 4.28
C CYS A 145 -9.61 -1.52 3.07
N GLY A 146 -8.59 -0.67 3.14
CA GLY A 146 -7.61 -0.45 2.07
C GLY A 146 -6.17 -0.65 2.51
N TRP A 147 -5.27 -0.79 1.55
CA TRP A 147 -3.83 -0.92 1.75
C TRP A 147 -3.49 -2.01 2.79
N ASN A 148 -2.55 -1.74 3.68
CA ASN A 148 -2.15 -2.70 4.73
C ASN A 148 -3.30 -3.13 5.65
N HIS A 149 -4.37 -2.33 5.77
CA HIS A 149 -5.50 -2.69 6.61
C HIS A 149 -6.24 -3.92 6.07
N THR A 150 -6.45 -4.02 4.75
CA THR A 150 -6.98 -5.24 4.12
C THR A 150 -6.12 -6.46 4.41
N THR A 151 -4.80 -6.34 4.20
CA THR A 151 -3.83 -7.39 4.54
C THR A 151 -3.95 -7.80 6.01
N LEU A 152 -4.00 -6.83 6.93
CA LEU A 152 -4.08 -7.07 8.36
C LEU A 152 -5.39 -7.73 8.80
N GLN A 153 -6.51 -7.57 8.08
CA GLN A 153 -7.76 -8.27 8.41
C GLN A 153 -7.56 -9.80 8.38
N ALA A 154 -6.84 -10.31 7.38
CA ALA A 154 -6.52 -11.73 7.28
C ALA A 154 -5.42 -12.14 8.28
N LEU A 155 -4.30 -11.41 8.33
CA LEU A 155 -3.15 -11.76 9.16
C LEU A 155 -3.48 -11.78 10.66
N LYS A 156 -4.33 -10.88 11.14
CA LYS A 156 -4.77 -10.87 12.55
C LYS A 156 -5.63 -12.07 12.92
N GLN A 157 -6.42 -12.60 11.97
CA GLN A 157 -7.31 -13.74 12.22
C GLN A 157 -6.59 -15.08 12.02
N GLU A 158 -5.66 -15.15 11.07
CA GLU A 158 -4.93 -16.37 10.72
C GLU A 158 -3.41 -16.11 10.59
N PRO A 159 -2.70 -15.68 11.65
CA PRO A 159 -1.32 -15.21 11.60
C PRO A 159 -0.28 -16.30 11.23
N LYS A 160 -0.68 -17.58 11.29
CA LYS A 160 0.19 -18.72 10.91
C LYS A 160 -0.06 -19.21 9.48
N VAL A 161 -1.12 -18.70 8.84
CA VAL A 161 -1.54 -19.13 7.50
C VAL A 161 -1.02 -18.16 6.44
N TRP A 162 -1.05 -16.88 6.75
CA TRP A 162 -0.82 -15.82 5.77
C TRP A 162 0.45 -15.03 6.06
N THR A 163 1.16 -14.71 5.00
CA THR A 163 2.12 -13.62 4.88
C THR A 163 1.66 -12.69 3.75
N TYR A 164 2.44 -11.71 3.32
CA TYR A 164 2.06 -10.81 2.25
C TYR A 164 3.27 -10.29 1.47
N LEU A 165 3.02 -9.80 0.28
CA LEU A 165 3.98 -9.08 -0.55
C LEU A 165 3.47 -7.67 -0.83
N GLN A 166 4.35 -6.80 -1.29
CA GLN A 166 4.00 -5.48 -1.83
C GLN A 166 4.41 -5.47 -3.29
N VAL A 167 3.48 -5.20 -4.17
CA VAL A 167 3.64 -5.34 -5.62
C VAL A 167 3.30 -4.02 -6.31
N ALA A 168 4.19 -3.53 -7.17
CA ALA A 168 3.86 -2.50 -8.15
C ALA A 168 3.75 -3.14 -9.53
N TYR A 169 2.64 -2.89 -10.21
CA TYR A 169 2.38 -3.43 -11.55
C TYR A 169 3.06 -2.61 -12.62
N PRO A 170 3.43 -3.23 -13.77
CA PRO A 170 4.03 -2.50 -14.88
C PRO A 170 3.05 -1.47 -15.48
N ARG A 171 3.60 -0.44 -16.09
CA ARG A 171 2.84 0.55 -16.87
C ARG A 171 3.18 0.40 -18.38
N PRO A 172 2.17 0.39 -19.27
CA PRO A 172 0.74 0.47 -19.02
C PRO A 172 0.21 -0.78 -18.32
N PHE A 173 -0.78 -0.61 -17.43
CA PHE A 173 -1.38 -1.72 -16.70
C PHE A 173 -2.32 -2.54 -17.60
N ASP A 174 -2.15 -3.87 -17.58
CA ASP A 174 -3.02 -4.83 -18.27
C ASP A 174 -3.85 -5.63 -17.23
N PRO A 175 -5.17 -5.41 -17.12
CA PRO A 175 -6.01 -6.18 -16.20
C PRO A 175 -5.97 -7.70 -16.41
N LYS A 176 -5.72 -8.15 -17.64
CA LYS A 176 -5.57 -9.58 -17.97
C LYS A 176 -4.35 -10.21 -17.27
N LEU A 177 -3.36 -9.39 -16.88
CA LEU A 177 -2.24 -9.87 -16.09
C LEU A 177 -2.72 -10.40 -14.74
N VAL A 178 -3.61 -9.66 -14.07
CA VAL A 178 -4.18 -10.09 -12.79
C VAL A 178 -5.00 -11.36 -12.94
N GLU A 179 -5.80 -11.50 -14.00
CA GLU A 179 -6.54 -12.75 -14.28
C GLU A 179 -5.58 -13.95 -14.45
N ARG A 180 -4.45 -13.74 -15.15
CA ARG A 180 -3.43 -14.79 -15.30
C ARG A 180 -2.80 -15.17 -13.97
N GLN A 181 -2.50 -14.19 -13.10
CA GLN A 181 -1.96 -14.41 -11.77
C GLN A 181 -2.97 -15.15 -10.88
N MET A 182 -4.23 -14.71 -10.84
CA MET A 182 -5.28 -15.39 -10.08
C MET A 182 -5.43 -16.85 -10.51
N LYS A 183 -5.35 -17.13 -11.82
CA LYS A 183 -5.38 -18.50 -12.33
C LYS A 183 -4.13 -19.30 -12.00
N ARG A 184 -2.92 -18.67 -12.03
CA ARG A 184 -1.64 -19.32 -11.77
C ARG A 184 -1.51 -19.72 -10.30
N TYR A 185 -1.86 -18.82 -9.40
CA TYR A 185 -1.62 -19.00 -7.97
C TYR A 185 -2.82 -19.60 -7.23
N GLY A 186 -4.04 -19.51 -7.77
CA GLY A 186 -5.22 -20.08 -7.14
C GLY A 186 -5.36 -19.69 -5.66
N ASP A 187 -5.37 -20.68 -4.76
CA ASP A 187 -5.51 -20.47 -3.32
C ASP A 187 -4.21 -20.09 -2.60
N GLU A 188 -3.09 -19.99 -3.31
CA GLU A 188 -1.84 -19.51 -2.73
C GLU A 188 -1.84 -18.01 -2.54
N LEU A 189 -2.51 -17.22 -3.43
CA LEU A 189 -2.59 -15.76 -3.35
C LEU A 189 -4.04 -15.28 -3.38
N PHE A 190 -4.37 -14.36 -2.48
CA PHE A 190 -5.59 -13.55 -2.57
C PHE A 190 -5.20 -12.11 -2.83
N PHE A 191 -5.89 -11.47 -3.77
CA PHE A 191 -5.52 -10.16 -4.26
C PHE A 191 -6.40 -9.04 -3.71
N HIS A 192 -5.77 -7.93 -3.37
CA HIS A 192 -6.41 -6.63 -3.36
C HIS A 192 -5.49 -5.62 -4.03
N HIS A 193 -6.10 -4.70 -4.75
CA HIS A 193 -5.38 -3.71 -5.56
C HIS A 193 -5.71 -2.30 -5.12
N GLU A 194 -4.68 -1.48 -5.12
CA GLU A 194 -4.73 -0.09 -4.75
C GLU A 194 -4.28 0.78 -5.92
N MET A 195 -4.75 2.01 -5.92
CA MET A 195 -4.41 2.96 -6.96
C MET A 195 -3.82 4.22 -6.36
N ALA A 196 -2.71 4.66 -6.91
CA ALA A 196 -2.10 5.93 -6.54
C ALA A 196 -1.74 6.72 -7.80
N ARG A 197 -1.85 8.04 -7.73
CA ARG A 197 -1.37 8.90 -8.81
C ARG A 197 0.09 9.25 -8.56
N MET A 198 0.96 8.78 -9.42
CA MET A 198 2.40 9.04 -9.38
C MET A 198 2.86 9.64 -10.69
N ASP A 199 3.53 10.79 -10.64
CA ASP A 199 3.99 11.53 -11.83
C ASP A 199 2.88 11.81 -12.87
N GLY A 200 1.67 12.11 -12.36
CA GLY A 200 0.49 12.39 -13.18
C GLY A 200 -0.20 11.16 -13.80
N GLN A 201 0.31 9.97 -13.56
CA GLN A 201 -0.25 8.70 -14.06
C GLN A 201 -0.78 7.82 -12.93
N ILE A 202 -1.74 6.98 -13.23
CA ILE A 202 -2.21 5.96 -12.27
C ILE A 202 -1.20 4.83 -12.21
N GLN A 203 -0.72 4.54 -11.00
CA GLN A 203 0.06 3.37 -10.66
C GLN A 203 -0.82 2.39 -9.90
N ILE A 204 -0.84 1.15 -10.34
CA ILE A 204 -1.54 0.06 -9.66
C ILE A 204 -0.55 -0.64 -8.74
N PHE A 205 -0.96 -0.79 -7.50
CA PHE A 205 -0.28 -1.58 -6.49
C PHE A 205 -1.17 -2.75 -6.04
N ALA A 206 -0.56 -3.76 -5.46
CA ALA A 206 -1.27 -4.78 -4.71
C ALA A 206 -0.50 -5.12 -3.44
N LEU A 207 -1.22 -5.53 -2.42
CA LEU A 207 -0.65 -6.13 -1.22
C LEU A 207 -1.27 -7.53 -1.02
N PRO A 208 -1.04 -8.45 -1.97
CA PRO A 208 -1.65 -9.78 -1.91
C PRO A 208 -1.22 -10.50 -0.64
N ILE A 209 -2.18 -11.21 -0.02
CA ILE A 209 -1.83 -12.17 1.02
C ILE A 209 -1.39 -13.47 0.36
N LEU A 210 -0.28 -14.00 0.87
CA LEU A 210 0.32 -15.24 0.41
C LEU A 210 0.16 -16.32 1.48
N ARG A 211 -0.40 -17.47 1.11
CA ARG A 211 -0.45 -18.63 2.00
C ARG A 211 0.96 -19.13 2.26
N TRP A 212 1.37 -19.06 3.52
CA TRP A 212 2.71 -19.46 3.91
C TRP A 212 2.90 -20.97 3.75
N ALA A 213 3.78 -21.33 2.87
CA ALA A 213 4.23 -22.72 2.68
C ALA A 213 5.69 -22.88 3.11
N SER A 214 6.60 -22.12 2.49
CA SER A 214 8.01 -22.07 2.83
C SER A 214 8.65 -20.77 2.31
N LYS A 215 9.86 -20.51 2.75
CA LYS A 215 10.65 -19.38 2.24
C LYS A 215 10.96 -19.54 0.75
N GLU A 216 11.31 -20.75 0.34
CA GLU A 216 11.64 -21.09 -1.05
C GLU A 216 10.44 -20.80 -1.95
N ARG A 217 9.21 -21.24 -1.58
CA ARG A 217 8.01 -20.97 -2.37
C ARG A 217 7.70 -19.49 -2.46
N THR A 218 7.92 -18.73 -1.39
CA THR A 218 7.76 -17.28 -1.40
C THR A 218 8.68 -16.63 -2.44
N TYR A 219 9.95 -17.01 -2.48
CA TYR A 219 10.91 -16.49 -3.45
C TYR A 219 10.62 -16.96 -4.89
N GLU A 220 10.12 -18.18 -5.09
CA GLU A 220 9.65 -18.62 -6.41
C GLU A 220 8.53 -17.72 -6.93
N ILE A 221 7.53 -17.42 -6.09
CA ILE A 221 6.42 -16.53 -6.46
C ILE A 221 6.93 -15.11 -6.77
N ILE A 222 7.87 -14.58 -5.96
CA ILE A 222 8.49 -13.28 -6.23
C ILE A 222 9.15 -13.29 -7.62
N HIS A 223 10.01 -14.26 -7.91
CA HIS A 223 10.70 -14.34 -9.20
C HIS A 223 9.72 -14.56 -10.37
N GLU A 224 8.69 -15.39 -10.20
CA GLU A 224 7.66 -15.56 -11.22
C GLU A 224 6.95 -14.22 -11.53
N MET A 225 6.59 -13.44 -10.52
CA MET A 225 5.95 -12.14 -10.71
C MET A 225 6.89 -11.10 -11.34
N GLU A 226 8.17 -11.13 -10.99
CA GLU A 226 9.17 -10.23 -11.57
C GLU A 226 9.51 -10.61 -13.02
N GLU A 227 9.84 -11.87 -13.29
CA GLU A 227 10.36 -12.31 -14.58
C GLU A 227 9.27 -12.51 -15.62
N LEU A 228 8.11 -13.09 -15.24
CA LEU A 228 7.03 -13.42 -16.17
C LEU A 228 6.02 -12.27 -16.32
N ASP A 229 5.82 -11.51 -15.28
CA ASP A 229 4.76 -10.51 -15.20
C ASP A 229 5.29 -9.06 -15.24
N GLY A 230 6.61 -8.86 -15.07
CA GLY A 230 7.25 -7.55 -15.07
C GLY A 230 6.83 -6.69 -13.86
N CYS A 231 6.35 -7.31 -12.79
CA CYS A 231 6.03 -6.62 -11.55
C CYS A 231 7.30 -6.22 -10.81
N MET A 232 7.23 -5.14 -10.05
CA MET A 232 8.25 -4.80 -9.07
C MET A 232 7.77 -5.26 -7.68
N ILE A 233 8.56 -6.11 -7.03
CA ILE A 233 8.19 -6.67 -5.74
C ILE A 233 9.00 -5.98 -4.64
N PHE A 234 8.30 -5.51 -3.62
CA PHE A 234 8.90 -5.03 -2.39
C PHE A 234 8.66 -6.08 -1.30
N ASP A 235 9.74 -6.74 -0.88
CA ASP A 235 9.66 -7.74 0.18
C ASP A 235 9.76 -7.05 1.56
N PRO A 236 8.68 -6.99 2.34
CA PRO A 236 8.68 -6.36 3.66
C PRO A 236 9.33 -7.22 4.74
N HIS A 237 9.70 -8.47 4.44
CA HIS A 237 10.23 -9.44 5.40
C HIS A 237 11.76 -9.49 5.43
N VAL A 238 12.43 -8.67 4.64
CA VAL A 238 13.88 -8.58 4.61
C VAL A 238 14.42 -7.72 5.75
N ILE A 239 15.68 -7.97 6.13
CA ILE A 239 16.30 -7.27 7.24
C ILE A 239 16.85 -5.92 6.78
N THR A 240 17.50 -5.88 5.60
CA THR A 240 18.21 -4.69 5.13
C THR A 240 17.38 -3.93 4.09
N ILE A 241 17.58 -2.63 4.07
CA ILE A 241 16.89 -1.73 3.13
C ILE A 241 17.28 -2.04 1.66
N GLU A 242 18.52 -2.50 1.44
CA GLU A 242 19.00 -2.89 0.11
C GLU A 242 18.29 -4.13 -0.44
N ASP A 243 17.82 -5.02 0.42
CA ASP A 243 17.10 -6.23 0.02
C ASP A 243 15.60 -5.98 -0.20
N GLY A 244 15.07 -4.86 0.32
CA GLY A 244 13.64 -4.53 0.27
C GLY A 244 13.11 -4.12 -1.11
N GLY A 245 13.99 -3.75 -2.03
CA GLY A 245 13.62 -3.41 -3.41
C GLY A 245 12.96 -2.04 -3.62
N MET A 246 12.58 -1.33 -2.55
CA MET A 246 11.81 -0.08 -2.65
C MET A 246 12.67 1.12 -3.03
N LYS A 247 13.97 1.09 -2.77
CA LYS A 247 14.90 2.20 -3.02
C LYS A 247 16.30 1.69 -3.30
N GLU A 248 16.92 2.24 -4.32
CA GLU A 248 18.37 2.11 -4.51
C GLU A 248 19.10 2.83 -3.38
N ILE A 249 20.03 2.14 -2.72
CA ILE A 249 20.83 2.70 -1.66
C ILE A 249 22.15 3.16 -2.24
N ASP A 250 22.29 4.47 -2.37
CA ASP A 250 23.50 5.12 -2.86
C ASP A 250 24.41 5.59 -1.72
N SER A 251 25.57 6.11 -2.11
CA SER A 251 26.55 6.67 -1.17
C SER A 251 25.97 7.84 -0.36
N THR A 252 25.03 8.60 -0.92
CA THR A 252 24.44 9.79 -0.29
C THR A 252 23.72 9.43 1.01
N LEU A 253 22.99 8.32 1.00
CA LEU A 253 22.27 7.84 2.20
C LEU A 253 23.25 7.39 3.29
N ILE A 254 24.33 6.72 2.91
CA ILE A 254 25.36 6.24 3.84
C ILE A 254 26.20 7.39 4.39
N GLU A 255 26.57 8.36 3.55
CA GLU A 255 27.28 9.56 4.01
C GLU A 255 26.43 10.37 4.99
N PHE A 256 25.13 10.52 4.72
CA PHE A 256 24.23 11.19 5.64
C PHE A 256 24.03 10.42 6.95
N LYS A 257 24.07 9.07 6.92
CA LYS A 257 24.08 8.30 8.17
C LYS A 257 25.31 8.61 9.02
N LYS A 258 26.50 8.73 8.41
CA LYS A 258 27.73 9.12 9.15
C LYS A 258 27.61 10.49 9.78
N GLU A 259 26.86 11.40 9.16
CA GLU A 259 26.62 12.74 9.67
C GLU A 259 25.57 12.75 10.78
N ALA A 260 24.43 12.06 10.57
CA ALA A 260 23.28 12.12 11.46
C ALA A 260 23.31 11.11 12.59
N ASP A 261 24.07 10.04 12.46
CA ASP A 261 24.24 8.97 13.47
C ASP A 261 25.69 8.43 13.43
N PRO A 262 26.67 9.25 13.82
CA PRO A 262 28.08 8.90 13.70
C PRO A 262 28.49 7.68 14.54
N TYR A 263 27.75 7.32 15.55
CA TYR A 263 28.01 6.14 16.39
C TYR A 263 27.26 4.88 15.92
N GLY A 264 26.40 4.98 14.89
CA GLY A 264 25.66 3.86 14.34
C GLY A 264 24.62 3.24 15.30
N LEU A 265 24.00 4.06 16.17
CA LEU A 265 23.07 3.63 17.19
C LEU A 265 21.65 3.38 16.66
N MET A 266 21.29 4.08 15.56
CA MET A 266 19.95 4.00 14.96
C MET A 266 19.82 2.74 14.10
N ASN A 267 18.89 1.85 14.50
CA ASN A 267 18.54 0.63 13.78
C ASN A 267 19.76 -0.13 13.19
N PRO A 268 20.70 -0.57 14.03
CA PRO A 268 21.90 -1.27 13.55
C PRO A 268 21.52 -2.54 12.77
N GLY A 269 22.24 -2.81 11.67
CA GLY A 269 22.00 -3.96 10.80
C GLY A 269 20.89 -3.76 9.74
N LYS A 270 20.26 -2.57 9.66
CA LYS A 270 19.24 -2.28 8.65
C LYS A 270 19.80 -1.79 7.31
N THR A 271 21.09 -1.57 7.20
CA THR A 271 21.79 -1.32 5.92
C THR A 271 23.12 -2.03 5.88
N ARG A 272 23.43 -2.68 4.73
CA ARG A 272 24.73 -3.32 4.46
C ARG A 272 25.82 -2.30 4.19
N GLY A 273 25.45 -1.13 3.71
CA GLY A 273 26.37 -0.02 3.45
C GLY A 273 27.02 0.55 4.69
N TRP A 274 26.44 0.34 5.88
CA TRP A 274 26.99 0.77 7.15
C TRP A 274 27.60 -0.41 7.91
N ARG A 275 28.86 -0.25 8.36
CA ARG A 275 29.57 -1.25 9.17
C ARG A 275 29.99 -0.66 10.51
N PRO A 276 30.03 -1.44 11.60
CA PRO A 276 30.43 -0.95 12.94
C PRO A 276 31.81 -0.24 12.94
N GLU A 277 32.73 -0.62 12.05
CA GLU A 277 34.06 -0.01 11.94
C GLU A 277 34.00 1.44 11.40
N MET A 278 32.89 1.83 10.79
CA MET A 278 32.63 3.20 10.32
C MET A 278 32.13 4.11 11.43
N ALA A 279 31.72 3.56 12.58
CA ALA A 279 31.27 4.33 13.72
C ALA A 279 32.41 5.19 14.29
N LYS A 280 32.08 6.40 14.71
CA LYS A 280 32.97 7.26 15.47
C LYS A 280 33.32 6.58 16.80
N LYS A 281 34.60 6.58 17.18
CA LYS A 281 35.07 6.01 18.44
C LYS A 281 34.95 7.02 19.58
#